data_76417f701b681b9f832d3aeabfe7e7ad
#
_entry.id   76417f701b681b9f832d3aeabfe7e7ad
#
_cell.length_a   1.000
_cell.length_b   1.000
_cell.length_c   1.000
_cell.angle_alpha   90.00
_cell.angle_beta   90.00
_cell.angle_gamma   90.00
#
_symmetry.space_group_name_H-M   'P 1'
#
loop_
_entity.id
_entity.type
_entity.pdbx_description
1 polymer ?
#
loop_
_entity_poly.entity_id
_entity_poly.type
_entity_poly.pdbx_seq_one_letter_code
_entity_poly.pdbx_strand_id
1 'polypeptide(L)'
;MIKKFFLVDKFYLTAFAILIPTSINLSITQFVTPLLNAIMGRTDNPAISISSYSIAISVLFLIALPNLRIQHLTIVYYKNINKLKVHFFVILISTICLFCSVLIIYTPASNIFLEKIFFTEGDLRNNVEKCLKLGFYIPFLLIIKMHLYAVAIVSSKSSLIWAGTIFGFICTFLLAIIFYLIGFEGFRLGISAVAYSLALETLAIFMLVRNDLLDFKLKFTRDIFMVGDLFKFFTPLLFAAFIPSFTMPAINAVLTRLDNPEVSISAVNIGIGIFGAVSFAIYGCQSTILSLMSNGYHYFKIRYFSYFVSFLTLFLCSFIAWINPVNHFIFNTIFNLDEDLYKNTLLVFRLLSFLPPFLVMEQLYVGIIMNSKSTNPIIYINICRFLVLIIFLGASIFLLQNGALVGGLAWSLTLFFEAIFAWLFGKNIKKPD
;
A
#
# COMPACT_ATOMS: atom_id res chain seq x y z
N MET A 1 -4.67 13.19 -45.52
CA MET A 1 -5.18 13.27 -44.15
C MET A 1 -4.75 12.10 -43.26
N ILE A 2 -4.51 10.91 -43.80
CA ILE A 2 -4.16 9.68 -43.04
C ILE A 2 -2.72 9.71 -42.49
N LYS A 3 -1.75 10.40 -43.11
CA LYS A 3 -0.36 10.50 -42.61
C LYS A 3 -0.16 11.32 -41.31
N LYS A 4 -1.15 12.16 -40.93
CA LYS A 4 -1.08 12.96 -39.67
C LYS A 4 -1.51 12.20 -38.42
N PHE A 5 -2.13 11.03 -38.57
CA PHE A 5 -2.61 10.23 -37.41
C PHE A 5 -1.53 9.33 -36.78
N PHE A 6 -0.39 9.13 -37.43
CA PHE A 6 0.68 8.24 -36.97
C PHE A 6 1.94 8.98 -36.45
N LEU A 7 1.95 10.29 -36.41
CA LEU A 7 2.97 11.04 -35.64
C LEU A 7 2.52 11.08 -34.19
N VAL A 8 2.84 10.04 -33.42
CA VAL A 8 2.70 10.08 -31.96
C VAL A 8 3.49 11.29 -31.48
N ASP A 9 2.79 12.30 -30.93
CA ASP A 9 3.42 13.51 -30.42
C ASP A 9 4.54 13.08 -29.44
N LYS A 10 5.73 13.65 -29.60
CA LYS A 10 6.90 13.38 -28.73
C LYS A 10 6.53 13.43 -27.24
N PHE A 11 5.54 14.24 -26.90
CA PHE A 11 4.97 14.32 -25.55
C PHE A 11 4.44 12.97 -25.06
N TYR A 12 3.58 12.29 -25.85
CA TYR A 12 2.98 11.01 -25.42
C TYR A 12 4.01 9.92 -25.33
N LEU A 13 4.99 9.88 -26.23
CA LEU A 13 6.11 8.91 -26.13
C LEU A 13 6.89 9.13 -24.83
N THR A 14 7.19 10.38 -24.48
CA THR A 14 7.87 10.71 -23.24
C THR A 14 7.01 10.36 -22.01
N ALA A 15 5.72 10.68 -22.05
CA ALA A 15 4.80 10.39 -20.96
C ALA A 15 4.67 8.88 -20.70
N PHE A 16 4.52 8.06 -21.75
CA PHE A 16 4.50 6.60 -21.59
C PHE A 16 5.86 6.00 -21.20
N ALA A 17 6.96 6.58 -21.70
CA ALA A 17 8.31 6.15 -21.31
C ALA A 17 8.60 6.39 -19.82
N ILE A 18 7.92 7.33 -19.17
CA ILE A 18 7.99 7.56 -17.72
C ILE A 18 6.93 6.72 -17.00
N LEU A 19 5.67 6.74 -17.47
CA LEU A 19 4.55 6.08 -16.81
C LEU A 19 4.76 4.56 -16.71
N ILE A 20 5.13 3.90 -17.79
CA ILE A 20 5.22 2.42 -17.82
C ILE A 20 6.22 1.90 -16.79
N PRO A 21 7.48 2.37 -16.73
CA PRO A 21 8.42 1.91 -15.72
C PRO A 21 7.98 2.25 -14.29
N THR A 22 7.47 3.45 -14.03
CA THR A 22 7.03 3.84 -12.69
C THR A 22 5.81 3.04 -12.23
N SER A 23 4.85 2.80 -13.13
CA SER A 23 3.68 1.99 -12.86
C SER A 23 4.03 0.52 -12.60
N ILE A 24 4.88 -0.09 -13.41
CA ILE A 24 5.30 -1.49 -13.23
C ILE A 24 5.97 -1.65 -11.85
N ASN A 25 6.86 -0.74 -11.46
CA ASN A 25 7.53 -0.83 -10.17
C ASN A 25 6.55 -0.80 -9.00
N LEU A 26 5.58 0.11 -9.03
CA LEU A 26 4.56 0.21 -8.00
C LEU A 26 3.54 -0.93 -8.06
N SER A 27 3.30 -1.48 -9.25
CA SER A 27 2.34 -2.56 -9.48
C SER A 27 2.78 -3.89 -8.91
N ILE A 28 4.06 -4.21 -8.99
CA ILE A 28 4.56 -5.49 -8.49
C ILE A 28 4.12 -5.70 -7.04
N THR A 29 4.18 -4.64 -6.23
CA THR A 29 3.72 -4.70 -4.83
C THR A 29 2.21 -4.86 -4.70
N GLN A 30 1.42 -4.31 -5.64
CA GLN A 30 -0.04 -4.43 -5.65
C GLN A 30 -0.51 -5.83 -6.08
N PHE A 31 0.28 -6.57 -6.86
CA PHE A 31 -0.05 -7.93 -7.26
C PHE A 31 0.16 -8.97 -6.15
N VAL A 32 0.89 -8.66 -5.09
CA VAL A 32 1.12 -9.59 -3.97
C VAL A 32 -0.20 -10.00 -3.30
N THR A 33 -1.07 -9.05 -2.98
CA THR A 33 -2.34 -9.32 -2.30
C THR A 33 -3.28 -10.20 -3.14
N PRO A 34 -3.60 -9.88 -4.41
CA PRO A 34 -4.41 -10.76 -5.24
C PRO A 34 -3.85 -12.17 -5.39
N LEU A 35 -2.53 -12.26 -5.56
CA LEU A 35 -1.86 -13.54 -5.71
C LEU A 35 -2.00 -14.42 -4.46
N LEU A 36 -1.76 -13.86 -3.28
CA LEU A 36 -1.96 -14.57 -2.02
C LEU A 36 -3.41 -14.95 -1.81
N ASN A 37 -4.36 -14.03 -2.08
CA ASN A 37 -5.78 -14.32 -1.97
C ASN A 37 -6.23 -15.45 -2.91
N ALA A 38 -5.69 -15.50 -4.14
CA ALA A 38 -5.97 -16.59 -5.07
C ALA A 38 -5.46 -17.94 -4.59
N ILE A 39 -4.32 -18.00 -3.90
CA ILE A 39 -3.78 -19.24 -3.32
C ILE A 39 -4.56 -19.61 -2.04
N MET A 40 -4.82 -18.65 -1.15
CA MET A 40 -5.63 -18.86 0.05
C MET A 40 -7.07 -19.27 -0.26
N GLY A 41 -7.64 -18.80 -1.38
CA GLY A 41 -8.94 -19.21 -1.87
C GLY A 41 -9.05 -20.69 -2.26
N ARG A 42 -7.92 -21.42 -2.35
CA ARG A 42 -7.85 -22.86 -2.61
C ARG A 42 -7.62 -23.70 -1.36
N THR A 43 -7.50 -23.07 -0.21
CA THR A 43 -7.35 -23.75 1.09
C THR A 43 -8.71 -23.98 1.73
N ASP A 44 -8.73 -24.83 2.77
CA ASP A 44 -9.93 -25.04 3.57
C ASP A 44 -10.35 -23.72 4.24
N ASN A 45 -11.65 -23.43 4.24
CA ASN A 45 -12.25 -22.21 4.82
C ASN A 45 -11.58 -20.90 4.33
N PRO A 46 -11.67 -20.59 3.03
CA PRO A 46 -10.98 -19.44 2.45
C PRO A 46 -11.41 -18.11 3.06
N ALA A 47 -12.70 -17.95 3.43
CA ALA A 47 -13.20 -16.73 4.05
C ALA A 47 -12.50 -16.44 5.40
N ILE A 48 -12.40 -17.42 6.29
CA ILE A 48 -11.70 -17.30 7.59
C ILE A 48 -10.21 -17.06 7.36
N SER A 49 -9.60 -17.74 6.39
CA SER A 49 -8.17 -17.62 6.09
C SER A 49 -7.81 -16.21 5.61
N ILE A 50 -8.54 -15.67 4.66
CA ILE A 50 -8.29 -14.35 4.06
C ILE A 50 -8.63 -13.24 5.06
N SER A 51 -9.72 -13.35 5.82
CA SER A 51 -10.09 -12.37 6.85
C SER A 51 -9.07 -12.32 7.98
N SER A 52 -8.62 -13.48 8.48
CA SER A 52 -7.58 -13.56 9.52
C SER A 52 -6.28 -12.91 9.07
N TYR A 53 -5.84 -13.22 7.83
CA TYR A 53 -4.67 -12.59 7.20
C TYR A 53 -4.87 -11.08 7.07
N SER A 54 -6.03 -10.62 6.59
CA SER A 54 -6.33 -9.20 6.36
C SER A 54 -6.28 -8.38 7.65
N ILE A 55 -6.89 -8.88 8.73
CA ILE A 55 -6.85 -8.21 10.03
C ILE A 55 -5.41 -8.15 10.53
N ALA A 56 -4.71 -9.27 10.55
CA ALA A 56 -3.34 -9.33 11.06
C ALA A 56 -2.39 -8.41 10.30
N ILE A 57 -2.40 -8.45 8.97
CA ILE A 57 -1.53 -7.59 8.15
C ILE A 57 -1.86 -6.11 8.32
N SER A 58 -3.15 -5.76 8.51
CA SER A 58 -3.57 -4.39 8.75
C SER A 58 -3.01 -3.83 10.06
N VAL A 59 -2.97 -4.64 11.12
CA VAL A 59 -2.36 -4.27 12.41
C VAL A 59 -0.84 -4.12 12.27
N LEU A 60 -0.17 -5.06 11.63
CA LEU A 60 1.28 -4.99 11.41
C LEU A 60 1.66 -3.78 10.53
N PHE A 61 0.87 -3.47 9.52
CA PHE A 61 1.09 -2.32 8.65
C PHE A 61 0.75 -1.00 9.35
N LEU A 62 -0.17 -0.97 10.30
CA LEU A 62 -0.40 0.22 11.13
C LEU A 62 0.88 0.64 11.86
N ILE A 63 1.68 -0.32 12.32
CA ILE A 63 2.97 -0.06 12.96
C ILE A 63 4.05 0.30 11.92
N ALA A 64 4.06 -0.39 10.78
CA ALA A 64 5.12 -0.29 9.78
C ALA A 64 5.00 0.97 8.90
N LEU A 65 3.83 1.23 8.30
CA LEU A 65 3.67 2.19 7.21
C LEU A 65 4.10 3.63 7.55
N PRO A 66 3.79 4.18 8.75
CA PRO A 66 4.26 5.50 9.12
C PRO A 66 5.79 5.58 9.11
N ASN A 67 6.43 4.50 9.53
CA ASN A 67 7.89 4.41 9.68
C ASN A 67 8.63 4.18 8.37
N LEU A 68 7.95 3.85 7.27
CA LEU A 68 8.58 3.74 5.95
C LEU A 68 9.15 5.09 5.45
N ARG A 69 8.74 6.21 6.06
CA ARG A 69 9.32 7.53 5.82
C ARG A 69 10.81 7.62 6.17
N ILE A 70 11.35 6.61 6.84
CA ILE A 70 12.79 6.43 7.07
C ILE A 70 13.59 6.46 5.76
N GLN A 71 12.98 6.02 4.65
CA GLN A 71 13.59 6.10 3.33
C GLN A 71 13.94 7.56 2.96
N HIS A 72 13.02 8.49 3.17
CA HIS A 72 13.25 9.91 2.88
C HIS A 72 14.31 10.52 3.79
N LEU A 73 14.27 10.19 5.08
CA LEU A 73 15.30 10.60 6.04
C LEU A 73 16.69 10.13 5.59
N THR A 74 16.81 8.87 5.22
CA THR A 74 18.08 8.30 4.77
C THR A 74 18.57 8.99 3.50
N ILE A 75 17.72 9.23 2.51
CA ILE A 75 18.10 9.93 1.26
C ILE A 75 18.68 11.32 1.57
N VAL A 76 18.04 12.08 2.48
CA VAL A 76 18.42 13.46 2.80
C VAL A 76 19.72 13.53 3.60
N TYR A 77 19.88 12.65 4.59
CA TYR A 77 20.94 12.78 5.57
C TYR A 77 22.17 11.91 5.33
N TYR A 78 22.07 10.83 4.54
CA TYR A 78 23.11 9.82 4.40
C TYR A 78 24.44 10.35 3.82
N LYS A 79 24.39 11.37 2.95
CA LYS A 79 25.61 12.03 2.41
C LYS A 79 26.13 13.15 3.29
N ASN A 80 25.26 13.79 4.06
CA ASN A 80 25.55 15.08 4.72
C ASN A 80 25.91 14.95 6.20
N ILE A 81 25.61 13.81 6.81
CA ILE A 81 25.86 13.53 8.23
C ILE A 81 26.68 12.24 8.35
N ASN A 82 27.23 12.00 9.53
CA ASN A 82 27.88 10.74 9.83
C ASN A 82 26.93 9.56 9.57
N LYS A 83 27.28 8.70 8.61
CA LYS A 83 26.47 7.54 8.21
C LYS A 83 26.08 6.66 9.41
N LEU A 84 26.99 6.49 10.39
CA LEU A 84 26.70 5.77 11.63
C LEU A 84 25.53 6.34 12.42
N LYS A 85 25.40 7.66 12.46
CA LYS A 85 24.26 8.33 13.13
C LYS A 85 22.94 7.95 12.48
N VAL A 86 22.90 7.89 11.15
CA VAL A 86 21.70 7.48 10.40
C VAL A 86 21.41 6.00 10.64
N HIS A 87 22.42 5.12 10.56
CA HIS A 87 22.24 3.69 10.84
C HIS A 87 21.73 3.44 12.27
N PHE A 88 22.34 4.09 13.26
CA PHE A 88 21.90 3.99 14.64
C PHE A 88 20.43 4.42 14.81
N PHE A 89 20.04 5.54 14.20
CA PHE A 89 18.65 6.02 14.24
C PHE A 89 17.69 5.03 13.60
N VAL A 90 18.02 4.46 12.44
CA VAL A 90 17.18 3.45 11.75
C VAL A 90 17.03 2.20 12.60
N ILE A 91 18.14 1.68 13.18
CA ILE A 91 18.09 0.52 14.06
C ILE A 91 17.23 0.83 15.29
N LEU A 92 17.37 2.00 15.89
CA LEU A 92 16.55 2.43 17.02
C LEU A 92 15.05 2.42 16.68
N ILE A 93 14.66 3.06 15.59
CA ILE A 93 13.24 3.11 15.18
C ILE A 93 12.72 1.70 14.84
N SER A 94 13.47 0.90 14.10
CA SER A 94 13.05 -0.47 13.77
C SER A 94 12.93 -1.36 15.01
N THR A 95 13.83 -1.22 15.99
CA THR A 95 13.76 -1.93 17.27
C THR A 95 12.57 -1.46 18.11
N ILE A 96 12.26 -0.17 18.14
CA ILE A 96 11.04 0.35 18.79
C ILE A 96 9.79 -0.27 18.14
N CYS A 97 9.71 -0.34 16.82
CA CYS A 97 8.58 -0.96 16.14
C CYS A 97 8.47 -2.46 16.42
N LEU A 98 9.61 -3.17 16.47
CA LEU A 98 9.63 -4.57 16.89
C LEU A 98 9.09 -4.74 18.32
N PHE A 99 9.57 -3.90 19.24
CA PHE A 99 9.12 -3.92 20.63
C PHE A 99 7.62 -3.60 20.75
N CYS A 100 7.12 -2.62 20.01
CA CYS A 100 5.68 -2.34 19.93
C CYS A 100 4.89 -3.56 19.42
N SER A 101 5.39 -4.24 18.37
CA SER A 101 4.77 -5.46 17.86
C SER A 101 4.73 -6.57 18.91
N VAL A 102 5.85 -6.80 19.62
CA VAL A 102 5.94 -7.79 20.70
C VAL A 102 4.99 -7.43 21.84
N LEU A 103 4.95 -6.17 22.27
CA LEU A 103 4.02 -5.71 23.32
C LEU A 103 2.56 -5.94 22.93
N ILE A 104 2.17 -5.58 21.71
CA ILE A 104 0.79 -5.75 21.25
C ILE A 104 0.42 -7.25 21.16
N ILE A 105 1.33 -8.11 20.74
CA ILE A 105 1.04 -9.50 20.40
C ILE A 105 1.18 -10.44 21.59
N TYR A 106 2.21 -10.25 22.44
CA TYR A 106 2.58 -11.21 23.51
C TYR A 106 2.18 -10.76 24.92
N THR A 107 1.52 -9.61 25.06
CA THR A 107 0.99 -9.15 26.34
C THR A 107 -0.54 -9.18 26.35
N PRO A 108 -1.19 -8.98 27.50
CA PRO A 108 -2.65 -8.82 27.57
C PRO A 108 -3.22 -7.71 26.69
N ALA A 109 -2.38 -6.83 26.15
CA ALA A 109 -2.77 -5.83 25.16
C ALA A 109 -3.38 -6.47 23.89
N SER A 110 -2.96 -7.69 23.51
CA SER A 110 -3.56 -8.43 22.40
C SER A 110 -5.06 -8.64 22.60
N ASN A 111 -5.50 -8.95 23.82
CA ASN A 111 -6.92 -9.14 24.14
C ASN A 111 -7.70 -7.84 23.94
N ILE A 112 -7.13 -6.69 24.37
CA ILE A 112 -7.76 -5.39 24.18
C ILE A 112 -7.88 -5.08 22.68
N PHE A 113 -6.83 -5.34 21.90
CA PHE A 113 -6.84 -5.12 20.46
C PHE A 113 -7.84 -6.04 19.75
N LEU A 114 -7.76 -7.35 19.98
CA LEU A 114 -8.57 -8.34 19.26
C LEU A 114 -10.03 -8.34 19.73
N GLU A 115 -10.31 -8.23 21.04
CA GLU A 115 -11.69 -8.27 21.56
C GLU A 115 -12.38 -6.93 21.52
N LYS A 116 -11.71 -5.82 21.96
CA LYS A 116 -12.38 -4.52 22.10
C LYS A 116 -12.30 -3.64 20.85
N ILE A 117 -11.22 -3.72 20.07
CA ILE A 117 -11.07 -2.92 18.86
C ILE A 117 -11.61 -3.67 17.66
N PHE A 118 -11.16 -4.93 17.45
CA PHE A 118 -11.55 -5.73 16.30
C PHE A 118 -12.75 -6.65 16.55
N PHE A 119 -13.24 -6.81 17.76
CA PHE A 119 -14.39 -7.66 18.11
C PHE A 119 -14.32 -9.06 17.47
N THR A 120 -13.12 -9.63 17.46
CA THR A 120 -12.91 -10.97 16.90
C THR A 120 -13.23 -12.02 17.94
N GLU A 121 -13.95 -13.09 17.54
CA GLU A 121 -14.35 -14.20 18.40
C GLU A 121 -14.01 -15.53 17.73
N GLY A 122 -14.02 -16.61 18.50
CA GLY A 122 -13.90 -18.00 18.03
C GLY A 122 -12.64 -18.26 17.19
N ASP A 123 -12.81 -18.93 16.06
CA ASP A 123 -11.71 -19.33 15.17
C ASP A 123 -11.03 -18.14 14.50
N LEU A 124 -11.80 -17.10 14.14
CA LEU A 124 -11.25 -15.89 13.56
C LEU A 124 -10.21 -15.26 14.50
N ARG A 125 -10.54 -15.11 15.79
CA ARG A 125 -9.63 -14.58 16.80
C ARG A 125 -8.36 -15.42 16.94
N ASN A 126 -8.51 -16.74 17.08
CA ASN A 126 -7.39 -17.66 17.23
C ASN A 126 -6.44 -17.58 16.02
N ASN A 127 -7.00 -17.50 14.82
CA ASN A 127 -6.22 -17.43 13.60
C ASN A 127 -5.52 -16.08 13.42
N VAL A 128 -6.19 -14.96 13.74
CA VAL A 128 -5.56 -13.63 13.76
C VAL A 128 -4.40 -13.59 14.74
N GLU A 129 -4.56 -14.14 15.95
CA GLU A 129 -3.49 -14.18 16.94
C GLU A 129 -2.29 -15.00 16.44
N LYS A 130 -2.53 -16.17 15.82
CA LYS A 130 -1.47 -16.97 15.18
C LYS A 130 -0.78 -16.22 14.04
N CYS A 131 -1.53 -15.50 13.19
CA CYS A 131 -0.97 -14.65 12.15
C CYS A 131 -0.06 -13.57 12.72
N LEU A 132 -0.51 -12.85 13.75
CA LEU A 132 0.28 -11.80 14.40
C LEU A 132 1.58 -12.37 14.98
N LYS A 133 1.51 -13.54 15.64
CA LYS A 133 2.69 -14.23 16.19
C LYS A 133 3.68 -14.67 15.10
N LEU A 134 3.21 -15.06 13.92
CA LEU A 134 4.07 -15.41 12.79
C LEU A 134 4.68 -14.18 12.09
N GLY A 135 3.95 -13.06 12.08
CA GLY A 135 4.34 -11.84 11.37
C GLY A 135 4.95 -10.73 12.23
N PHE A 136 5.17 -10.92 13.53
CA PHE A 136 5.56 -9.85 14.47
C PHE A 136 6.80 -9.05 14.05
N TYR A 137 7.71 -9.64 13.30
CA TYR A 137 8.94 -9.02 12.84
C TYR A 137 8.81 -8.29 11.47
N ILE A 138 7.65 -8.37 10.82
CA ILE A 138 7.40 -7.70 9.53
C ILE A 138 7.65 -6.18 9.62
N PRO A 139 7.16 -5.43 10.63
CA PRO A 139 7.42 -4.00 10.73
C PRO A 139 8.91 -3.67 10.82
N PHE A 140 9.67 -4.44 11.58
CA PHE A 140 11.11 -4.30 11.70
C PHE A 140 11.81 -4.45 10.34
N LEU A 141 11.53 -5.54 9.63
CA LEU A 141 12.15 -5.82 8.34
C LEU A 141 11.77 -4.80 7.27
N LEU A 142 10.52 -4.33 7.25
CA LEU A 142 10.08 -3.30 6.32
C LEU A 142 10.88 -2.00 6.47
N ILE A 143 11.12 -1.56 7.70
CA ILE A 143 11.89 -0.34 7.98
C ILE A 143 13.35 -0.51 7.53
N ILE A 144 13.97 -1.65 7.86
CA ILE A 144 15.33 -1.96 7.43
C ILE A 144 15.41 -2.01 5.90
N LYS A 145 14.47 -2.69 5.22
CA LYS A 145 14.40 -2.74 3.76
C LYS A 145 14.35 -1.35 3.14
N MET A 146 13.49 -0.46 3.66
CA MET A 146 13.37 0.91 3.14
C MET A 146 14.65 1.73 3.33
N HIS A 147 15.37 1.50 4.43
CA HIS A 147 16.69 2.10 4.62
C HIS A 147 17.71 1.59 3.58
N LEU A 148 17.77 0.29 3.35
CA LEU A 148 18.67 -0.31 2.37
C LEU A 148 18.38 0.19 0.94
N TYR A 149 17.11 0.32 0.58
CA TYR A 149 16.69 0.94 -0.68
C TYR A 149 17.15 2.40 -0.79
N ALA A 150 17.03 3.17 0.29
CA ALA A 150 17.52 4.54 0.31
C ALA A 150 19.04 4.62 0.14
N VAL A 151 19.79 3.71 0.75
CA VAL A 151 21.27 3.60 0.55
C VAL A 151 21.59 3.29 -0.91
N ALA A 152 20.86 2.36 -1.54
CA ALA A 152 21.03 2.06 -2.97
C ALA A 152 20.78 3.30 -3.86
N ILE A 153 19.74 4.10 -3.55
CA ILE A 153 19.46 5.36 -4.27
C ILE A 153 20.63 6.33 -4.13
N VAL A 154 21.08 6.56 -2.90
CA VAL A 154 22.15 7.52 -2.59
C VAL A 154 23.48 7.10 -3.20
N SER A 155 23.71 5.80 -3.33
CA SER A 155 24.91 5.21 -3.98
C SER A 155 24.77 5.08 -5.50
N SER A 156 23.74 5.70 -6.11
CA SER A 156 23.48 5.64 -7.57
C SER A 156 23.22 4.23 -8.11
N LYS A 157 22.74 3.32 -7.27
CA LYS A 157 22.39 1.93 -7.59
C LYS A 157 20.88 1.69 -7.56
N SER A 158 20.08 2.64 -8.01
CA SER A 158 18.61 2.59 -7.94
C SER A 158 18.00 1.38 -8.68
N SER A 159 18.71 0.81 -9.65
CA SER A 159 18.31 -0.46 -10.31
C SER A 159 18.17 -1.63 -9.34
N LEU A 160 18.89 -1.61 -8.21
CA LEU A 160 18.79 -2.65 -7.18
C LEU A 160 17.40 -2.68 -6.51
N ILE A 161 16.68 -1.56 -6.48
CA ILE A 161 15.31 -1.51 -5.96
C ILE A 161 14.40 -2.39 -6.80
N TRP A 162 14.51 -2.27 -8.13
CA TRP A 162 13.77 -3.11 -9.06
C TRP A 162 14.09 -4.59 -8.89
N ALA A 163 15.37 -4.90 -8.88
CA ALA A 163 15.83 -6.28 -8.70
C ALA A 163 15.32 -6.87 -7.37
N GLY A 164 15.39 -6.09 -6.28
CA GLY A 164 14.91 -6.50 -4.97
C GLY A 164 13.38 -6.70 -4.94
N THR A 165 12.62 -5.76 -5.50
CA THR A 165 11.15 -5.86 -5.52
C THR A 165 10.67 -7.06 -6.36
N ILE A 166 11.28 -7.30 -7.53
CA ILE A 166 10.99 -8.48 -8.36
C ILE A 166 11.38 -9.76 -7.63
N PHE A 167 12.56 -9.79 -7.02
CA PHE A 167 13.00 -10.93 -6.24
C PHE A 167 12.06 -11.23 -5.08
N GLY A 168 11.66 -10.21 -4.30
CA GLY A 168 10.69 -10.35 -3.21
C GLY A 168 9.34 -10.89 -3.69
N PHE A 169 8.84 -10.39 -4.82
CA PHE A 169 7.61 -10.88 -5.45
C PHE A 169 7.71 -12.36 -5.85
N ILE A 170 8.79 -12.75 -6.53
CA ILE A 170 9.03 -14.14 -6.92
C ILE A 170 9.13 -15.03 -5.67
N CYS A 171 9.86 -14.60 -4.64
CA CYS A 171 9.95 -15.33 -3.38
C CYS A 171 8.57 -15.50 -2.72
N THR A 172 7.74 -14.45 -2.69
CA THR A 172 6.38 -14.54 -2.13
C THR A 172 5.56 -15.59 -2.87
N PHE A 173 5.61 -15.57 -4.21
CA PHE A 173 4.89 -16.52 -5.06
C PHE A 173 5.33 -17.96 -4.83
N LEU A 174 6.64 -18.19 -4.89
CA LEU A 174 7.21 -19.54 -4.71
C LEU A 174 6.94 -20.08 -3.30
N LEU A 175 7.13 -19.25 -2.27
CA LEU A 175 6.86 -19.65 -0.89
C LEU A 175 5.37 -19.95 -0.67
N ALA A 176 4.47 -19.15 -1.24
CA ALA A 176 3.04 -19.40 -1.14
C ALA A 176 2.65 -20.75 -1.77
N ILE A 177 3.21 -21.07 -2.94
CA ILE A 177 3.00 -22.38 -3.59
C ILE A 177 3.58 -23.51 -2.72
N ILE A 178 4.81 -23.37 -2.23
CA ILE A 178 5.46 -24.37 -1.39
C ILE A 178 4.62 -24.64 -0.14
N PHE A 179 4.16 -23.59 0.56
CA PHE A 179 3.35 -23.73 1.76
C PHE A 179 1.98 -24.34 1.48
N TYR A 180 1.40 -24.04 0.32
CA TYR A 180 0.17 -24.68 -0.14
C TYR A 180 0.37 -26.19 -0.37
N LEU A 181 1.44 -26.60 -1.05
CA LEU A 181 1.77 -28.01 -1.32
C LEU A 181 2.10 -28.81 -0.06
N ILE A 182 2.66 -28.17 0.98
CA ILE A 182 2.94 -28.79 2.28
C ILE A 182 1.67 -28.91 3.14
N GLY A 183 0.56 -28.25 2.73
CA GLY A 183 -0.71 -28.31 3.47
C GLY A 183 -0.82 -27.31 4.62
N PHE A 184 -0.20 -26.13 4.50
CA PHE A 184 -0.40 -25.07 5.49
C PHE A 184 -1.83 -24.56 5.44
N GLU A 185 -2.40 -24.28 6.62
CA GLU A 185 -3.66 -23.54 6.75
C GLU A 185 -3.55 -22.19 6.02
N GLY A 186 -4.60 -21.75 5.32
CA GLY A 186 -4.53 -20.60 4.41
C GLY A 186 -4.01 -19.31 5.06
N PHE A 187 -4.43 -19.00 6.29
CA PHE A 187 -3.94 -17.84 7.02
C PHE A 187 -2.45 -17.94 7.37
N ARG A 188 -1.95 -19.14 7.71
CA ARG A 188 -0.52 -19.37 7.98
C ARG A 188 0.30 -19.23 6.71
N LEU A 189 -0.21 -19.76 5.60
CA LEU A 189 0.40 -19.64 4.27
C LEU A 189 0.59 -18.17 3.91
N GLY A 190 -0.48 -17.36 3.99
CA GLY A 190 -0.45 -15.96 3.59
C GLY A 190 0.59 -15.15 4.37
N ILE A 191 0.53 -15.20 5.71
CA ILE A 191 1.42 -14.41 6.54
C ILE A 191 2.88 -14.90 6.49
N SER A 192 3.11 -16.22 6.42
CA SER A 192 4.45 -16.79 6.34
C SER A 192 5.11 -16.48 4.99
N ALA A 193 4.36 -16.56 3.89
CA ALA A 193 4.90 -16.21 2.57
C ALA A 193 5.38 -14.75 2.54
N VAL A 194 4.60 -13.81 3.09
CA VAL A 194 5.00 -12.39 3.20
C VAL A 194 6.20 -12.23 4.12
N ALA A 195 6.18 -12.82 5.29
CA ALA A 195 7.22 -12.64 6.31
C ALA A 195 8.58 -13.19 5.85
N TYR A 196 8.60 -14.40 5.32
CA TYR A 196 9.85 -15.01 4.83
C TYR A 196 10.36 -14.38 3.53
N SER A 197 9.46 -14.03 2.58
CA SER A 197 9.88 -13.33 1.37
C SER A 197 10.47 -11.96 1.68
N LEU A 198 9.90 -11.22 2.61
CA LEU A 198 10.43 -9.95 3.08
C LEU A 198 11.82 -10.11 3.73
N ALA A 199 12.03 -11.17 4.50
CA ALA A 199 13.33 -11.47 5.09
C ALA A 199 14.38 -11.79 4.01
N LEU A 200 14.02 -12.61 3.02
CA LEU A 200 14.90 -12.95 1.90
C LEU A 200 15.23 -11.72 1.04
N GLU A 201 14.23 -10.90 0.72
CA GLU A 201 14.40 -9.64 -0.01
C GLU A 201 15.34 -8.69 0.74
N THR A 202 15.09 -8.50 2.04
CA THR A 202 15.92 -7.62 2.89
C THR A 202 17.37 -8.11 2.95
N LEU A 203 17.58 -9.42 3.09
CA LEU A 203 18.90 -10.03 3.10
C LEU A 203 19.61 -9.88 1.75
N ALA A 204 18.91 -10.12 0.64
CA ALA A 204 19.46 -9.98 -0.70
C ALA A 204 19.93 -8.55 -0.97
N ILE A 205 19.10 -7.54 -0.66
CA ILE A 205 19.47 -6.14 -0.82
C ILE A 205 20.62 -5.75 0.12
N PHE A 206 20.62 -6.24 1.36
CA PHE A 206 21.72 -6.02 2.30
C PHE A 206 23.05 -6.52 1.71
N MET A 207 23.07 -7.73 1.15
CA MET A 207 24.28 -8.28 0.52
C MET A 207 24.76 -7.43 -0.66
N LEU A 208 23.84 -6.87 -1.45
CA LEU A 208 24.17 -6.06 -2.62
C LEU A 208 24.69 -4.65 -2.25
N VAL A 209 24.21 -4.06 -1.15
CA VAL A 209 24.61 -2.71 -0.72
C VAL A 209 25.59 -2.69 0.45
N ARG A 210 26.04 -3.85 0.95
CA ARG A 210 26.90 -3.97 2.13
C ARG A 210 28.16 -3.11 2.07
N ASN A 211 28.82 -3.03 0.91
CA ASN A 211 30.03 -2.24 0.75
C ASN A 211 29.74 -0.74 0.91
N ASP A 212 28.59 -0.25 0.41
CA ASP A 212 28.17 1.14 0.54
C ASP A 212 27.78 1.48 1.99
N LEU A 213 27.24 0.48 2.73
CA LEU A 213 26.93 0.59 4.14
C LEU A 213 28.20 0.68 5.00
N LEU A 214 29.20 -0.14 4.69
CA LEU A 214 30.44 -0.28 5.48
C LEU A 214 31.51 0.76 5.10
N ASP A 215 31.31 1.53 4.02
CA ASP A 215 32.20 2.59 3.58
C ASP A 215 32.08 3.82 4.50
N PHE A 216 32.50 3.68 5.75
CA PHE A 216 32.64 4.78 6.69
C PHE A 216 33.83 4.56 7.62
N LYS A 217 34.55 5.66 7.92
CA LYS A 217 35.60 5.64 8.95
C LYS A 217 34.91 5.64 10.33
N LEU A 218 35.11 4.56 11.09
CA LEU A 218 34.61 4.41 12.46
C LEU A 218 35.26 5.49 13.36
N LYS A 219 34.69 6.68 13.40
CA LYS A 219 34.94 7.65 14.47
C LYS A 219 33.73 7.61 15.38
N PHE A 220 33.80 6.84 16.45
CA PHE A 220 32.83 6.90 17.53
C PHE A 220 32.96 8.24 18.23
N THR A 221 32.18 9.21 17.80
CA THR A 221 32.07 10.52 18.43
C THR A 221 30.77 10.58 19.25
N ARG A 222 30.76 11.41 20.29
CA ARG A 222 29.55 11.67 21.11
C ARG A 222 28.34 12.08 20.25
N ASP A 223 28.60 12.64 19.08
CA ASP A 223 27.57 13.09 18.12
C ASP A 223 26.74 11.94 17.53
N ILE A 224 27.22 10.69 17.56
CA ILE A 224 26.48 9.52 17.09
C ILE A 224 25.19 9.34 17.88
N PHE A 225 25.24 9.58 19.19
CA PHE A 225 24.08 9.42 20.09
C PHE A 225 23.15 10.63 20.09
N MET A 226 23.58 11.78 19.54
CA MET A 226 22.75 12.97 19.43
C MET A 226 21.90 12.92 18.15
N VAL A 227 20.78 12.19 18.21
CA VAL A 227 19.86 11.97 17.07
C VAL A 227 18.70 12.97 16.99
N GLY A 228 18.73 14.01 17.83
CA GLY A 228 17.63 14.98 17.95
C GLY A 228 17.22 15.66 16.64
N ASP A 229 18.19 15.99 15.77
CA ASP A 229 17.91 16.58 14.45
C ASP A 229 17.19 15.62 13.51
N LEU A 230 17.52 14.32 13.59
CA LEU A 230 16.85 13.28 12.83
C LEU A 230 15.41 13.10 13.31
N PHE A 231 15.17 13.15 14.63
CA PHE A 231 13.80 13.13 15.19
C PHE A 231 12.99 14.35 14.75
N LYS A 232 13.55 15.56 14.77
CA LYS A 232 12.85 16.78 14.32
C LYS A 232 12.40 16.67 12.85
N PHE A 233 13.21 16.06 12.00
CA PHE A 233 12.86 15.84 10.60
C PHE A 233 11.87 14.69 10.42
N PHE A 234 12.06 13.58 11.15
CA PHE A 234 11.28 12.37 10.98
C PHE A 234 9.87 12.46 11.54
N THR A 235 9.70 13.10 12.71
CA THR A 235 8.41 13.17 13.42
C THR A 235 7.26 13.75 12.58
N PRO A 236 7.41 14.89 11.89
CA PRO A 236 6.34 15.39 11.02
C PRO A 236 5.98 14.44 9.88
N LEU A 237 6.97 13.78 9.29
CA LEU A 237 6.75 12.80 8.22
C LEU A 237 6.03 11.55 8.73
N LEU A 238 6.36 11.10 9.94
CA LEU A 238 5.71 9.99 10.61
C LEU A 238 4.23 10.29 10.85
N PHE A 239 3.90 11.45 11.43
CA PHE A 239 2.51 11.84 11.66
C PHE A 239 1.71 11.98 10.37
N ALA A 240 2.29 12.56 9.30
CA ALA A 240 1.63 12.68 8.01
C ALA A 240 1.30 11.31 7.38
N ALA A 241 2.12 10.28 7.63
CA ALA A 241 1.90 8.94 7.12
C ALA A 241 1.02 8.08 8.05
N PHE A 242 0.87 8.47 9.31
CA PHE A 242 0.11 7.70 10.30
C PHE A 242 -1.39 7.69 9.96
N ILE A 243 -1.95 8.83 9.55
CA ILE A 243 -3.37 8.96 9.21
C ILE A 243 -3.82 7.96 8.13
N PRO A 244 -3.18 7.88 6.95
CA PRO A 244 -3.55 6.89 5.95
C PRO A 244 -3.42 5.44 6.42
N SER A 245 -2.50 5.15 7.34
CA SER A 245 -2.26 3.80 7.85
C SER A 245 -3.43 3.23 8.66
N PHE A 246 -4.27 4.10 9.22
CA PHE A 246 -5.47 3.68 9.96
C PHE A 246 -6.63 3.22 9.06
N THR A 247 -6.59 3.48 7.74
CA THR A 247 -7.74 3.23 6.87
C THR A 247 -8.20 1.77 6.92
N MET A 248 -7.30 0.80 6.66
CA MET A 248 -7.67 -0.62 6.67
C MET A 248 -7.98 -1.15 8.07
N PRO A 249 -7.20 -0.86 9.13
CA PRO A 249 -7.58 -1.24 10.49
C PRO A 249 -8.95 -0.72 10.90
N ALA A 250 -9.29 0.53 10.58
CA ALA A 250 -10.59 1.11 10.90
C ALA A 250 -11.75 0.41 10.18
N ILE A 251 -11.58 0.13 8.88
CA ILE A 251 -12.56 -0.63 8.09
C ILE A 251 -12.72 -2.01 8.70
N ASN A 252 -11.65 -2.78 8.88
CA ASN A 252 -11.71 -4.13 9.44
C ASN A 252 -12.36 -4.14 10.84
N ALA A 253 -12.06 -3.16 11.69
CA ALA A 253 -12.64 -3.05 13.01
C ALA A 253 -14.16 -2.81 13.00
N VAL A 254 -14.70 -2.16 11.98
CA VAL A 254 -16.15 -2.00 11.81
C VAL A 254 -16.77 -3.25 11.21
N LEU A 255 -16.13 -3.84 10.20
CA LEU A 255 -16.65 -5.04 9.55
C LEU A 255 -16.79 -6.23 10.52
N THR A 256 -15.92 -6.34 11.53
CA THR A 256 -16.03 -7.36 12.57
C THR A 256 -17.26 -7.21 13.50
N ARG A 257 -17.95 -6.06 13.43
CA ARG A 257 -19.18 -5.78 14.21
C ARG A 257 -20.45 -6.01 13.40
N LEU A 258 -20.33 -6.35 12.13
CA LEU A 258 -21.44 -6.54 11.20
C LEU A 258 -21.66 -8.04 10.93
N ASP A 259 -22.75 -8.35 10.24
CA ASP A 259 -23.08 -9.75 9.90
C ASP A 259 -22.03 -10.38 8.98
N ASN A 260 -21.74 -11.66 9.22
CA ASN A 260 -20.75 -12.47 8.47
C ASN A 260 -19.40 -11.76 8.26
N PRO A 261 -18.70 -11.41 9.36
CA PRO A 261 -17.48 -10.59 9.31
C PRO A 261 -16.38 -11.22 8.44
N GLU A 262 -16.24 -12.54 8.46
CA GLU A 262 -15.22 -13.29 7.72
C GLU A 262 -15.39 -13.11 6.21
N VAL A 263 -16.61 -13.29 5.72
CA VAL A 263 -16.96 -13.10 4.30
C VAL A 263 -16.79 -11.63 3.91
N SER A 264 -17.24 -10.70 4.76
CA SER A 264 -17.18 -9.26 4.49
C SER A 264 -15.74 -8.75 4.38
N ILE A 265 -14.88 -9.10 5.35
CA ILE A 265 -13.46 -8.69 5.36
C ILE A 265 -12.72 -9.31 4.18
N SER A 266 -12.96 -10.60 3.90
CA SER A 266 -12.34 -11.29 2.77
C SER A 266 -12.76 -10.67 1.44
N ALA A 267 -14.04 -10.41 1.25
CA ALA A 267 -14.57 -9.76 0.05
C ALA A 267 -13.95 -8.39 -0.20
N VAL A 268 -13.82 -7.57 0.86
CA VAL A 268 -13.19 -6.25 0.79
C VAL A 268 -11.71 -6.38 0.46
N ASN A 269 -10.98 -7.29 1.09
CA ASN A 269 -9.56 -7.51 0.83
C ASN A 269 -9.32 -7.96 -0.63
N ILE A 270 -10.07 -8.94 -1.12
CA ILE A 270 -9.96 -9.44 -2.49
C ILE A 270 -10.34 -8.34 -3.48
N GLY A 271 -11.46 -7.66 -3.26
CA GLY A 271 -11.96 -6.60 -4.13
C GLY A 271 -10.98 -5.44 -4.27
N ILE A 272 -10.43 -4.94 -3.16
CA ILE A 272 -9.40 -3.89 -3.14
C ILE A 272 -8.10 -4.40 -3.79
N GLY A 273 -7.70 -5.64 -3.53
CA GLY A 273 -6.50 -6.23 -4.10
C GLY A 273 -6.56 -6.30 -5.64
N ILE A 274 -7.68 -6.81 -6.19
CA ILE A 274 -7.90 -6.88 -7.65
C ILE A 274 -7.99 -5.47 -8.25
N PHE A 275 -8.71 -4.56 -7.58
CA PHE A 275 -8.79 -3.16 -8.01
C PHE A 275 -7.41 -2.51 -8.06
N GLY A 276 -6.58 -2.71 -7.04
CA GLY A 276 -5.20 -2.22 -7.01
C GLY A 276 -4.35 -2.77 -8.16
N ALA A 277 -4.48 -4.07 -8.45
CA ALA A 277 -3.77 -4.71 -9.55
C ALA A 277 -4.20 -4.19 -10.92
N VAL A 278 -5.52 -3.99 -11.15
CA VAL A 278 -6.05 -3.45 -12.42
C VAL A 278 -5.73 -1.96 -12.58
N SER A 279 -5.74 -1.22 -11.48
CA SER A 279 -5.51 0.22 -11.46
C SER A 279 -4.02 0.62 -11.40
N PHE A 280 -3.12 -0.32 -11.66
CA PHE A 280 -1.67 -0.13 -11.53
C PHE A 280 -1.12 1.12 -12.24
N ALA A 281 -1.64 1.45 -13.42
CA ALA A 281 -1.19 2.60 -14.19
C ALA A 281 -1.43 3.93 -13.46
N ILE A 282 -2.45 4.00 -12.60
CA ILE A 282 -2.78 5.22 -11.84
C ILE A 282 -1.72 5.53 -10.79
N TYR A 283 -1.16 4.52 -10.14
CA TYR A 283 -0.15 4.72 -9.10
C TYR A 283 1.15 5.36 -9.63
N GLY A 284 1.46 5.15 -10.92
CA GLY A 284 2.58 5.81 -11.60
C GLY A 284 2.28 7.23 -12.07
N CYS A 285 1.00 7.65 -12.10
CA CYS A 285 0.60 8.95 -12.65
C CYS A 285 1.22 10.14 -11.89
N GLN A 286 1.23 10.12 -10.55
CA GLN A 286 1.74 11.23 -9.75
C GLN A 286 3.19 11.58 -10.09
N SER A 287 4.08 10.59 -10.10
CA SER A 287 5.49 10.78 -10.44
C SER A 287 5.69 11.18 -11.90
N THR A 288 4.86 10.62 -12.80
CA THR A 288 4.86 10.99 -14.21
C THR A 288 4.44 12.45 -14.42
N ILE A 289 3.34 12.87 -13.80
CA ILE A 289 2.82 14.24 -13.86
C ILE A 289 3.87 15.23 -13.32
N LEU A 290 4.46 14.92 -12.16
CA LEU A 290 5.50 15.74 -11.55
C LEU A 290 6.72 15.88 -12.48
N SER A 291 7.18 14.77 -13.08
CA SER A 291 8.28 14.77 -14.03
C SER A 291 7.97 15.56 -15.31
N LEU A 292 6.76 15.42 -15.87
CA LEU A 292 6.35 16.16 -17.06
C LEU A 292 6.24 17.67 -16.78
N MET A 293 5.73 18.05 -15.60
CA MET A 293 5.68 19.45 -15.18
C MET A 293 7.08 20.04 -14.98
N SER A 294 8.00 19.31 -14.35
CA SER A 294 9.38 19.76 -14.14
C SER A 294 10.16 19.91 -15.45
N ASN A 295 9.80 19.15 -16.50
CA ASN A 295 10.36 19.24 -17.83
C ASN A 295 9.69 20.35 -18.70
N GLY A 296 8.80 21.16 -18.14
CA GLY A 296 8.20 22.31 -18.81
C GLY A 296 7.12 21.95 -19.86
N TYR A 297 6.50 20.77 -19.75
CA TYR A 297 5.38 20.45 -20.62
C TYR A 297 4.11 21.19 -20.21
N HIS A 298 3.32 21.64 -21.18
CA HIS A 298 2.06 22.35 -20.97
C HIS A 298 1.07 21.53 -20.14
N TYR A 299 0.46 22.19 -19.15
CA TYR A 299 -0.54 21.59 -18.27
C TYR A 299 -1.68 20.91 -19.02
N PHE A 300 -2.19 21.48 -20.11
CA PHE A 300 -3.29 20.88 -20.88
C PHE A 300 -2.92 19.52 -21.45
N LYS A 301 -1.70 19.33 -21.99
CA LYS A 301 -1.26 18.02 -22.49
C LYS A 301 -1.17 16.98 -21.37
N ILE A 302 -0.65 17.37 -20.20
CA ILE A 302 -0.56 16.52 -19.02
C ILE A 302 -1.94 16.11 -18.54
N ARG A 303 -2.89 17.04 -18.50
CA ARG A 303 -4.28 16.78 -18.11
C ARG A 303 -4.99 15.83 -19.07
N TYR A 304 -4.84 16.00 -20.37
CA TYR A 304 -5.43 15.08 -21.36
C TYR A 304 -4.82 13.69 -21.27
N PHE A 305 -3.52 13.59 -21.07
CA PHE A 305 -2.85 12.32 -20.83
C PHE A 305 -3.40 11.63 -19.56
N SER A 306 -3.56 12.36 -18.48
CA SER A 306 -4.15 11.85 -17.23
C SER A 306 -5.58 11.34 -17.46
N TYR A 307 -6.41 12.07 -18.22
CA TYR A 307 -7.76 11.61 -18.57
C TYR A 307 -7.74 10.36 -19.44
N PHE A 308 -6.77 10.23 -20.35
CA PHE A 308 -6.62 9.00 -21.14
C PHE A 308 -6.31 7.79 -20.25
N VAL A 309 -5.38 7.91 -19.29
CA VAL A 309 -5.08 6.84 -18.32
C VAL A 309 -6.30 6.51 -17.47
N SER A 310 -7.04 7.54 -17.02
CA SER A 310 -8.29 7.40 -16.30
C SER A 310 -9.33 6.59 -17.07
N PHE A 311 -9.56 6.97 -18.33
CA PHE A 311 -10.53 6.30 -19.19
C PHE A 311 -10.15 4.82 -19.44
N LEU A 312 -8.89 4.55 -19.75
CA LEU A 312 -8.40 3.19 -19.96
C LEU A 312 -8.60 2.32 -18.71
N THR A 313 -8.25 2.84 -17.54
CA THR A 313 -8.40 2.10 -16.28
C THR A 313 -9.86 1.91 -15.91
N LEU A 314 -10.69 2.96 -16.09
CA LEU A 314 -12.14 2.87 -15.90
C LEU A 314 -12.75 1.79 -16.80
N PHE A 315 -12.36 1.77 -18.07
CA PHE A 315 -12.81 0.77 -19.02
C PHE A 315 -12.45 -0.65 -18.56
N LEU A 316 -11.19 -0.88 -18.16
CA LEU A 316 -10.73 -2.19 -17.67
C LEU A 316 -11.47 -2.61 -16.39
N CYS A 317 -11.61 -1.71 -15.41
CA CYS A 317 -12.36 -2.00 -14.18
C CYS A 317 -13.83 -2.30 -14.47
N SER A 318 -14.47 -1.51 -15.33
CA SER A 318 -15.86 -1.73 -15.72
C SER A 318 -16.04 -3.03 -16.54
N PHE A 319 -15.11 -3.35 -17.42
CA PHE A 319 -15.10 -4.59 -18.18
C PHE A 319 -15.11 -5.82 -17.26
N ILE A 320 -14.26 -5.82 -16.22
CA ILE A 320 -14.23 -6.89 -15.22
C ILE A 320 -15.51 -6.88 -14.35
N ALA A 321 -15.97 -5.72 -13.90
CA ALA A 321 -17.09 -5.61 -12.97
C ALA A 321 -18.45 -6.03 -13.56
N TRP A 322 -18.68 -5.73 -14.84
CA TRP A 322 -20.00 -5.76 -15.43
C TRP A 322 -20.18 -6.86 -16.51
N ILE A 323 -19.11 -7.48 -16.99
CA ILE A 323 -19.19 -8.57 -17.96
C ILE A 323 -19.14 -9.91 -17.23
N ASN A 324 -20.29 -10.58 -17.13
CA ASN A 324 -20.44 -11.81 -16.35
C ASN A 324 -19.42 -12.92 -16.69
N PRO A 325 -19.13 -13.28 -17.94
CA PRO A 325 -18.11 -14.28 -18.22
C PRO A 325 -16.73 -13.92 -17.68
N VAL A 326 -16.38 -12.62 -17.68
CA VAL A 326 -15.06 -12.14 -17.24
C VAL A 326 -14.97 -12.16 -15.72
N ASN A 327 -15.98 -11.62 -15.02
CA ASN A 327 -15.96 -11.63 -13.57
C ASN A 327 -16.05 -13.04 -12.99
N HIS A 328 -16.86 -13.92 -13.61
CA HIS A 328 -16.93 -15.33 -13.22
C HIS A 328 -15.57 -16.03 -13.41
N PHE A 329 -14.91 -15.82 -14.54
CA PHE A 329 -13.58 -16.39 -14.78
C PHE A 329 -12.56 -15.89 -13.73
N ILE A 330 -12.52 -14.60 -13.43
CA ILE A 330 -11.58 -14.05 -12.45
C ILE A 330 -11.91 -14.57 -11.05
N PHE A 331 -13.13 -14.35 -10.56
CA PHE A 331 -13.45 -14.63 -9.17
C PHE A 331 -13.64 -16.12 -8.86
N ASN A 332 -14.26 -16.88 -9.77
CA ASN A 332 -14.50 -18.30 -9.53
C ASN A 332 -13.35 -19.18 -10.01
N THR A 333 -12.76 -18.92 -11.20
CA THR A 333 -11.71 -19.80 -11.73
C THR A 333 -10.34 -19.46 -11.17
N ILE A 334 -9.96 -18.14 -11.17
CA ILE A 334 -8.63 -17.73 -10.69
C ILE A 334 -8.59 -17.72 -9.16
N PHE A 335 -9.59 -17.12 -8.49
CA PHE A 335 -9.62 -17.00 -7.04
C PHE A 335 -10.31 -18.14 -6.32
N ASN A 336 -11.06 -19.01 -7.03
CA ASN A 336 -11.77 -20.17 -6.50
C ASN A 336 -12.71 -19.81 -5.33
N LEU A 337 -13.49 -18.72 -5.50
CA LEU A 337 -14.40 -18.24 -4.47
C LEU A 337 -15.70 -19.06 -4.49
N ASP A 338 -16.24 -19.36 -3.32
CA ASP A 338 -17.58 -19.86 -3.15
C ASP A 338 -18.64 -18.80 -3.52
N GLU A 339 -19.90 -19.19 -3.63
CA GLU A 339 -20.95 -18.31 -4.17
C GLU A 339 -21.18 -17.07 -3.31
N ASP A 340 -21.12 -17.18 -1.98
CA ASP A 340 -21.35 -16.06 -1.08
C ASP A 340 -20.18 -15.06 -1.11
N LEU A 341 -18.95 -15.56 -1.06
CA LEU A 341 -17.76 -14.71 -1.15
C LEU A 341 -17.65 -14.07 -2.55
N TYR A 342 -18.02 -14.80 -3.62
CA TYR A 342 -18.07 -14.26 -4.98
C TYR A 342 -19.04 -13.07 -5.07
N LYS A 343 -20.29 -13.23 -4.61
CA LYS A 343 -21.30 -12.16 -4.66
C LYS A 343 -20.85 -10.90 -3.91
N ASN A 344 -20.31 -11.08 -2.71
CA ASN A 344 -19.83 -9.98 -1.89
C ASN A 344 -18.58 -9.31 -2.48
N THR A 345 -17.62 -10.09 -3.01
CA THR A 345 -16.43 -9.56 -3.68
C THR A 345 -16.78 -8.78 -4.95
N LEU A 346 -17.72 -9.30 -5.74
CA LEU A 346 -18.20 -8.62 -6.95
C LEU A 346 -18.90 -7.30 -6.60
N LEU A 347 -19.70 -7.27 -5.52
CA LEU A 347 -20.32 -6.05 -5.00
C LEU A 347 -19.26 -4.99 -4.66
N VAL A 348 -18.24 -5.36 -3.88
CA VAL A 348 -17.14 -4.47 -3.54
C VAL A 348 -16.43 -3.97 -4.81
N PHE A 349 -16.07 -4.88 -5.72
CA PHE A 349 -15.35 -4.51 -6.94
C PHE A 349 -16.17 -3.60 -7.85
N ARG A 350 -17.49 -3.80 -7.93
CA ARG A 350 -18.42 -2.89 -8.66
C ARG A 350 -18.40 -1.48 -8.09
N LEU A 351 -18.40 -1.33 -6.77
CA LEU A 351 -18.28 -0.02 -6.12
C LEU A 351 -16.95 0.66 -6.43
N LEU A 352 -15.86 -0.10 -6.43
CA LEU A 352 -14.52 0.40 -6.72
C LEU A 352 -14.33 0.73 -8.21
N SER A 353 -15.04 0.05 -9.12
CA SER A 353 -14.87 0.19 -10.57
C SER A 353 -15.10 1.61 -11.11
N PHE A 354 -15.82 2.45 -10.38
CA PHE A 354 -16.08 3.86 -10.72
C PHE A 354 -15.01 4.84 -10.22
N LEU A 355 -14.02 4.37 -9.44
CA LEU A 355 -13.03 5.24 -8.80
C LEU A 355 -11.90 5.74 -9.71
N PRO A 356 -11.50 5.10 -10.82
CA PRO A 356 -10.34 5.52 -11.59
C PRO A 356 -10.31 7.00 -11.96
N PRO A 357 -11.41 7.67 -12.36
CA PRO A 357 -11.41 9.10 -12.64
C PRO A 357 -11.03 9.97 -11.43
N PHE A 358 -11.52 9.59 -10.26
CA PHE A 358 -11.25 10.32 -9.02
C PHE A 358 -9.81 10.12 -8.56
N LEU A 359 -9.30 8.90 -8.64
CA LEU A 359 -7.90 8.62 -8.32
C LEU A 359 -6.92 9.37 -9.23
N VAL A 360 -7.17 9.39 -10.54
CA VAL A 360 -6.32 10.15 -11.46
C VAL A 360 -6.43 11.65 -11.18
N MET A 361 -7.62 12.15 -10.84
CA MET A 361 -7.81 13.54 -10.44
C MET A 361 -7.00 13.87 -9.18
N GLU A 362 -7.04 13.01 -8.17
CA GLU A 362 -6.22 13.14 -6.96
C GLU A 362 -4.72 13.19 -7.32
N GLN A 363 -4.20 12.22 -8.08
CA GLN A 363 -2.80 12.16 -8.50
C GLN A 363 -2.37 13.43 -9.28
N LEU A 364 -3.25 13.97 -10.13
CA LEU A 364 -2.99 15.20 -10.89
C LEU A 364 -2.83 16.41 -9.96
N TYR A 365 -3.78 16.61 -9.04
CA TYR A 365 -3.76 17.79 -8.18
C TYR A 365 -2.71 17.68 -7.07
N VAL A 366 -2.46 16.50 -6.53
CA VAL A 366 -1.33 16.27 -5.61
C VAL A 366 0.00 16.52 -6.33
N GLY A 367 0.14 16.09 -7.59
CA GLY A 367 1.30 16.40 -8.43
C GLY A 367 1.51 17.92 -8.61
N ILE A 368 0.43 18.70 -8.84
CA ILE A 368 0.47 20.16 -8.93
C ILE A 368 0.92 20.80 -7.61
N ILE A 369 0.34 20.33 -6.48
CA ILE A 369 0.68 20.79 -5.14
C ILE A 369 2.17 20.55 -4.85
N MET A 370 2.67 19.35 -5.16
CA MET A 370 4.08 19.00 -4.97
C MET A 370 5.01 19.85 -5.85
N ASN A 371 4.65 20.09 -7.10
CA ASN A 371 5.42 20.92 -8.02
C ASN A 371 5.54 22.37 -7.51
N SER A 372 4.54 22.88 -6.81
CA SER A 372 4.57 24.21 -6.19
C SER A 372 5.44 24.31 -4.94
N LYS A 373 6.06 23.20 -4.50
CA LYS A 373 6.85 23.09 -3.26
C LYS A 373 6.07 23.40 -1.97
N SER A 374 4.74 23.49 -2.02
CA SER A 374 3.87 23.71 -0.87
C SER A 374 3.17 22.41 -0.51
N THR A 375 3.71 21.68 0.44
CA THR A 375 3.20 20.33 0.82
C THR A 375 2.15 20.34 1.93
N ASN A 376 1.95 21.46 2.62
CA ASN A 376 0.96 21.59 3.69
C ASN A 376 -0.46 21.18 3.29
N PRO A 377 -0.98 21.51 2.07
CA PRO A 377 -2.30 21.07 1.66
C PRO A 377 -2.49 19.57 1.68
N ILE A 378 -1.43 18.77 1.46
CA ILE A 378 -1.50 17.31 1.46
C ILE A 378 -1.86 16.78 2.86
N ILE A 379 -1.38 17.43 3.92
CA ILE A 379 -1.73 17.06 5.30
C ILE A 379 -3.23 17.29 5.53
N TYR A 380 -3.77 18.44 5.09
CA TYR A 380 -5.20 18.73 5.22
C TYR A 380 -6.07 17.77 4.40
N ILE A 381 -5.64 17.39 3.20
CA ILE A 381 -6.31 16.37 2.38
C ILE A 381 -6.42 15.05 3.16
N ASN A 382 -5.32 14.59 3.77
CA ASN A 382 -5.31 13.35 4.56
C ASN A 382 -6.20 13.44 5.81
N ILE A 383 -6.21 14.57 6.50
CA ILE A 383 -7.08 14.79 7.67
C ILE A 383 -8.55 14.75 7.25
N CYS A 384 -8.92 15.49 6.21
CA CYS A 384 -10.30 15.52 5.71
C CYS A 384 -10.77 14.14 5.24
N ARG A 385 -9.91 13.41 4.52
CA ARG A 385 -10.15 12.03 4.11
C ARG A 385 -10.43 11.13 5.32
N PHE A 386 -9.64 11.23 6.37
CA PHE A 386 -9.79 10.43 7.57
C PHE A 386 -11.08 10.76 8.32
N LEU A 387 -11.46 12.04 8.42
CA LEU A 387 -12.72 12.46 9.02
C LEU A 387 -13.92 11.86 8.27
N VAL A 388 -13.90 11.91 6.94
CA VAL A 388 -14.95 11.26 6.11
C VAL A 388 -15.04 9.77 6.41
N LEU A 389 -13.90 9.08 6.49
CA LEU A 389 -13.85 7.65 6.83
C LEU A 389 -14.51 7.37 8.18
N ILE A 390 -14.11 8.08 9.23
CA ILE A 390 -14.62 7.83 10.59
C ILE A 390 -16.10 8.17 10.71
N ILE A 391 -16.54 9.27 10.11
CA ILE A 391 -17.97 9.64 10.11
C ILE A 391 -18.80 8.58 9.40
N PHE A 392 -18.37 8.14 8.21
CA PHE A 392 -19.08 7.11 7.46
C PHE A 392 -19.12 5.77 8.22
N LEU A 393 -17.97 5.31 8.72
CA LEU A 393 -17.88 4.06 9.46
C LEU A 393 -18.73 4.12 10.75
N GLY A 394 -18.70 5.24 11.48
CA GLY A 394 -19.54 5.42 12.67
C GLY A 394 -21.03 5.35 12.36
N ALA A 395 -21.46 5.99 11.28
CA ALA A 395 -22.86 5.94 10.84
C ALA A 395 -23.26 4.55 10.31
N SER A 396 -22.36 3.85 9.61
CA SER A 396 -22.65 2.56 8.97
C SER A 396 -22.98 1.45 9.96
N ILE A 397 -22.42 1.48 11.17
CA ILE A 397 -22.71 0.49 12.24
C ILE A 397 -24.21 0.47 12.59
N PHE A 398 -24.89 1.63 12.49
CA PHE A 398 -26.29 1.75 12.84
C PHE A 398 -27.25 1.62 11.66
N LEU A 399 -26.76 1.85 10.44
CA LEU A 399 -27.62 1.98 9.25
C LEU A 399 -27.51 0.80 8.28
N LEU A 400 -26.41 0.06 8.30
CA LEU A 400 -26.12 -0.96 7.30
C LEU A 400 -25.71 -2.28 7.98
N GLN A 401 -26.25 -3.39 7.49
CA GLN A 401 -25.93 -4.74 7.99
C GLN A 401 -24.91 -5.47 7.09
N ASN A 402 -24.93 -5.18 5.78
CA ASN A 402 -24.03 -5.85 4.84
C ASN A 402 -22.60 -5.27 4.92
N GLY A 403 -21.68 -6.02 5.53
CA GLY A 403 -20.31 -5.59 5.75
C GLY A 403 -19.51 -5.37 4.45
N ALA A 404 -19.73 -6.17 3.41
CA ALA A 404 -19.06 -5.97 2.12
C ALA A 404 -19.44 -4.64 1.48
N LEU A 405 -20.75 -4.26 1.56
CA LEU A 405 -21.23 -2.95 1.13
C LEU A 405 -20.58 -1.82 1.94
N VAL A 406 -20.53 -1.96 3.27
CA VAL A 406 -19.90 -0.98 4.17
C VAL A 406 -18.42 -0.79 3.83
N GLY A 407 -17.67 -1.87 3.72
CA GLY A 407 -16.24 -1.80 3.42
C GLY A 407 -15.94 -1.23 2.02
N GLY A 408 -16.71 -1.65 1.01
CA GLY A 408 -16.62 -1.11 -0.34
C GLY A 408 -16.95 0.37 -0.42
N LEU A 409 -18.03 0.82 0.25
CA LEU A 409 -18.41 2.24 0.32
C LEU A 409 -17.40 3.06 1.14
N ALA A 410 -16.93 2.55 2.28
CA ALA A 410 -15.93 3.23 3.10
C ALA A 410 -14.67 3.55 2.29
N TRP A 411 -14.16 2.56 1.57
CA TRP A 411 -12.99 2.74 0.70
C TRP A 411 -13.30 3.71 -0.45
N SER A 412 -14.44 3.52 -1.13
CA SER A 412 -14.84 4.34 -2.28
C SER A 412 -15.06 5.81 -1.90
N LEU A 413 -15.82 6.08 -0.84
CA LEU A 413 -16.09 7.44 -0.37
C LEU A 413 -14.80 8.13 0.10
N THR A 414 -13.94 7.41 0.79
CA THR A 414 -12.64 7.93 1.25
C THR A 414 -11.81 8.44 0.08
N LEU A 415 -11.66 7.64 -0.98
CA LEU A 415 -10.90 8.03 -2.18
C LEU A 415 -11.60 9.11 -3.00
N PHE A 416 -12.93 9.06 -3.09
CA PHE A 416 -13.72 10.09 -3.76
C PHE A 416 -13.54 11.47 -3.12
N PHE A 417 -13.70 11.56 -1.81
CA PHE A 417 -13.52 12.82 -1.09
C PHE A 417 -12.06 13.27 -1.08
N GLU A 418 -11.09 12.36 -1.01
CA GLU A 418 -9.67 12.68 -1.17
C GLU A 418 -9.42 13.41 -2.50
N ALA A 419 -9.99 12.91 -3.60
CA ALA A 419 -9.88 13.54 -4.90
C ALA A 419 -10.53 14.93 -4.93
N ILE A 420 -11.71 15.10 -4.30
CA ILE A 420 -12.37 16.41 -4.19
C ILE A 420 -11.50 17.39 -3.39
N PHE A 421 -10.96 16.97 -2.25
CA PHE A 421 -10.10 17.83 -1.44
C PHE A 421 -8.79 18.16 -2.17
N ALA A 422 -8.18 17.21 -2.87
CA ALA A 422 -7.02 17.46 -3.71
C ALA A 422 -7.32 18.52 -4.78
N TRP A 423 -8.47 18.42 -5.44
CA TRP A 423 -8.93 19.42 -6.40
C TRP A 423 -9.17 20.79 -5.74
N LEU A 424 -9.87 20.86 -4.62
CA LEU A 424 -10.17 22.11 -3.92
C LEU A 424 -8.89 22.85 -3.50
N PHE A 425 -7.91 22.15 -2.94
CA PHE A 425 -6.64 22.73 -2.53
C PHE A 425 -5.69 23.02 -3.70
N GLY A 426 -5.75 22.21 -4.77
CA GLY A 426 -4.84 22.32 -5.91
C GLY A 426 -5.32 23.27 -7.04
N LYS A 427 -6.64 23.55 -7.14
CA LYS A 427 -7.22 24.31 -8.27
C LYS A 427 -6.67 25.73 -8.42
N ASN A 428 -6.35 26.40 -7.31
CA ASN A 428 -5.89 27.78 -7.25
C ASN A 428 -4.35 27.92 -7.34
N ILE A 429 -3.62 26.81 -7.37
CA ILE A 429 -2.16 26.84 -7.52
C ILE A 429 -1.82 27.18 -8.97
N LYS A 430 -0.82 28.07 -9.15
CA LYS A 430 -0.33 28.46 -10.48
C LYS A 430 0.17 27.23 -11.22
N LYS A 431 -0.41 26.97 -12.38
CA LYS A 431 -0.06 25.85 -13.25
C LYS A 431 1.04 26.26 -14.20
N PRO A 432 1.93 25.34 -14.62
CA PRO A 432 2.87 25.65 -15.68
C PRO A 432 2.11 25.94 -16.97
N ASP A 433 2.51 27.01 -17.65
CA ASP A 433 1.93 27.48 -18.92
C ASP A 433 2.16 26.47 -20.05
#